data_134b4583a07d2939851f967af6c5ac17
#
_entry.id   134b4583a07d2939851f967af6c5ac17
#
_cell.length_a   1.000
_cell.length_b   1.000
_cell.length_c   1.000
_cell.angle_alpha   90.00
_cell.angle_beta   90.00
_cell.angle_gamma   90.00
#
_symmetry.space_group_name_H-M   'P 1'
#
loop_
_entity.id
_entity.type
_entity.pdbx_description
1 polymer ?
#
loop_
_entity_poly.entity_id
_entity_poly.type
_entity_poly.pdbx_seq_one_letter_code
_entity_poly.pdbx_strand_id
1 'polypeptide(L)'
;MNFEVVDNVFQVTLLGSMAILSLIVALRRRSRIFLLLCGGYGCMSLGTLYYVLCLMITDKVPQVFYVAEISWIAAYLFYLSVSLVQKDIQMKGCNMAVVCALVYTVISVAFKIMGPSPVTTIAFAVTVGTITYRSVWGLCQNSSGKLLDVLFLLMLTFQLGVYIVSVFIKDYTRFNLYFLVDILLTLTMTALFRALKREVRGK
;
A
#
# COMPACT_ATOMS: atom_id res chain seq x y z
N MET A 1 -11.66 19.78 16.10
CA MET A 1 -11.52 19.08 14.80
C MET A 1 -10.79 17.79 15.10
N ASN A 2 -11.37 16.63 14.81
CA ASN A 2 -10.75 15.34 15.09
C ASN A 2 -9.58 15.15 14.11
N PHE A 3 -8.37 14.87 14.62
CA PHE A 3 -7.19 14.75 13.78
C PHE A 3 -7.28 13.56 12.82
N GLU A 4 -7.98 12.50 13.22
CA GLU A 4 -8.29 11.35 12.38
C GLU A 4 -9.00 11.75 11.07
N VAL A 5 -9.96 12.66 11.12
CA VAL A 5 -10.65 13.16 9.92
C VAL A 5 -9.67 13.95 9.03
N VAL A 6 -8.82 14.78 9.64
CA VAL A 6 -7.84 15.57 8.88
C VAL A 6 -6.86 14.68 8.13
N ASP A 7 -6.33 13.68 8.79
CA ASP A 7 -5.36 12.75 8.21
C ASP A 7 -5.98 11.94 7.06
N ASN A 8 -7.17 11.38 7.28
CA ASN A 8 -7.87 10.64 6.24
C ASN A 8 -8.26 11.52 5.03
N VAL A 9 -8.68 12.78 5.24
CA VAL A 9 -8.94 13.73 4.15
C VAL A 9 -7.66 14.06 3.39
N PHE A 10 -6.55 14.25 4.08
CA PHE A 10 -5.23 14.43 3.46
C PHE A 10 -4.87 13.22 2.58
N GLN A 11 -5.02 12.01 3.11
CA GLN A 11 -4.73 10.77 2.39
C GLN A 11 -5.61 10.62 1.13
N VAL A 12 -6.93 10.84 1.25
CA VAL A 12 -7.87 10.80 0.12
C VAL A 12 -7.48 11.81 -0.95
N THR A 13 -7.19 13.04 -0.56
CA THR A 13 -6.86 14.12 -1.50
C THR A 13 -5.56 13.83 -2.23
N LEU A 14 -4.53 13.40 -1.50
CA LEU A 14 -3.21 13.14 -2.06
C LEU A 14 -3.22 11.92 -2.98
N LEU A 15 -3.78 10.78 -2.53
CA LEU A 15 -3.82 9.56 -3.33
C LEU A 15 -4.81 9.67 -4.50
N GLY A 16 -5.94 10.36 -4.32
CA GLY A 16 -6.87 10.67 -5.42
C GLY A 16 -6.22 11.52 -6.51
N SER A 17 -5.45 12.54 -6.11
CA SER A 17 -4.67 13.34 -7.06
C SER A 17 -3.62 12.50 -7.80
N MET A 18 -2.95 11.57 -7.10
CA MET A 18 -1.98 10.67 -7.70
C MET A 18 -2.63 9.65 -8.64
N ALA A 19 -3.86 9.21 -8.35
CA ALA A 19 -4.64 8.36 -9.26
C ALA A 19 -4.92 9.10 -10.57
N ILE A 20 -5.40 10.34 -10.51
CA ILE A 20 -5.66 11.17 -11.69
C ILE A 20 -4.38 11.42 -12.49
N LEU A 21 -3.28 11.79 -11.84
CA LEU A 21 -1.99 11.99 -12.50
C LEU A 21 -1.49 10.71 -13.18
N SER A 22 -1.64 9.56 -12.52
CA SER A 22 -1.27 8.26 -13.08
C SER A 22 -2.13 7.92 -14.30
N LEU A 23 -3.43 8.21 -14.26
CA LEU A 23 -4.35 8.02 -15.38
C LEU A 23 -3.96 8.89 -16.58
N ILE A 24 -3.68 10.17 -16.36
CA ILE A 24 -3.24 11.09 -17.43
C ILE A 24 -1.97 10.56 -18.11
N VAL A 25 -0.99 10.09 -17.33
CA VAL A 25 0.25 9.53 -17.87
C VAL A 25 -0.02 8.21 -18.60
N ALA A 26 -0.89 7.35 -18.05
CA ALA A 26 -1.28 6.08 -18.66
C ALA A 26 -1.90 6.30 -20.05
N LEU A 27 -2.85 7.23 -20.17
CA LEU A 27 -3.52 7.55 -21.41
C LEU A 27 -2.57 8.20 -22.43
N ARG A 28 -1.77 9.19 -22.02
CA ARG A 28 -0.83 9.88 -22.91
C ARG A 28 0.29 8.97 -23.43
N ARG A 29 0.76 8.03 -22.62
CA ARG A 29 1.87 7.14 -22.97
C ARG A 29 1.43 5.73 -23.38
N ARG A 30 0.13 5.45 -23.34
CA ARG A 30 -0.45 4.11 -23.54
C ARG A 30 0.24 3.04 -22.66
N SER A 31 0.54 3.40 -21.42
CA SER A 31 1.34 2.58 -20.50
C SER A 31 0.46 1.82 -19.52
N ARG A 32 0.41 0.51 -19.65
CA ARG A 32 -0.35 -0.39 -18.75
C ARG A 32 0.08 -0.26 -17.29
N ILE A 33 1.37 -0.04 -17.04
CA ILE A 33 1.92 0.03 -15.70
C ILE A 33 1.41 1.26 -14.91
N PHE A 34 1.23 2.41 -15.59
CA PHE A 34 0.63 3.58 -14.96
C PHE A 34 -0.89 3.43 -14.77
N LEU A 35 -1.56 2.61 -15.59
CA LEU A 35 -2.97 2.28 -15.39
C LEU A 35 -3.15 1.41 -14.12
N LEU A 36 -2.27 0.43 -13.92
CA LEU A 36 -2.25 -0.37 -12.69
C LEU A 36 -1.97 0.51 -11.45
N LEU A 37 -1.01 1.42 -11.56
CA LEU A 37 -0.71 2.35 -10.47
C LEU A 37 -1.89 3.29 -10.15
N CYS A 38 -2.62 3.75 -11.18
CA CYS A 38 -3.87 4.48 -11.03
C CYS A 38 -4.92 3.66 -10.25
N GLY A 39 -5.08 2.37 -10.59
CA GLY A 39 -5.96 1.46 -9.86
C GLY A 39 -5.58 1.34 -8.38
N GLY A 40 -4.29 1.19 -8.08
CA GLY A 40 -3.80 1.11 -6.70
C GLY A 40 -4.11 2.37 -5.88
N TYR A 41 -3.78 3.55 -6.40
CA TYR A 41 -4.10 4.81 -5.72
C TYR A 41 -5.60 5.06 -5.63
N GLY A 42 -6.35 4.73 -6.68
CA GLY A 42 -7.81 4.89 -6.69
C GLY A 42 -8.50 4.02 -5.64
N CYS A 43 -8.15 2.74 -5.58
CA CYS A 43 -8.71 1.82 -4.57
C CYS A 43 -8.36 2.28 -3.15
N MET A 44 -7.11 2.70 -2.91
CA MET A 44 -6.71 3.20 -1.59
C MET A 44 -7.50 4.45 -1.21
N SER A 45 -7.57 5.44 -2.11
CA SER A 45 -8.31 6.67 -1.90
C SER A 45 -9.81 6.43 -1.67
N LEU A 46 -10.45 5.53 -2.43
CA LEU A 46 -11.87 5.21 -2.28
C LEU A 46 -12.18 4.48 -0.97
N GLY A 47 -11.31 3.56 -0.54
CA GLY A 47 -11.46 2.89 0.75
C GLY A 47 -11.37 3.87 1.93
N THR A 48 -10.40 4.78 1.88
CA THR A 48 -10.23 5.83 2.90
C THR A 48 -11.37 6.86 2.83
N LEU A 49 -11.86 7.21 1.62
CA LEU A 49 -13.01 8.09 1.45
C LEU A 49 -14.28 7.49 2.10
N TYR A 50 -14.54 6.22 1.86
CA TYR A 50 -15.65 5.53 2.51
C TYR A 50 -15.55 5.63 4.03
N TYR A 51 -14.36 5.37 4.59
CA TYR A 51 -14.11 5.44 6.02
C TYR A 51 -14.38 6.84 6.59
N VAL A 52 -13.83 7.89 5.97
CA VAL A 52 -13.99 9.27 6.44
C VAL A 52 -15.41 9.77 6.31
N LEU A 53 -16.13 9.38 5.25
CA LEU A 53 -17.55 9.73 5.11
C LEU A 53 -18.41 9.10 6.21
N CYS A 54 -18.15 7.84 6.57
CA CYS A 54 -18.83 7.21 7.70
C CYS A 54 -18.56 7.96 9.00
N LEU A 55 -17.31 8.33 9.28
CA LEU A 55 -16.96 9.11 10.47
C LEU A 55 -17.66 10.47 10.49
N MET A 56 -17.73 11.18 9.36
CA MET A 56 -18.32 12.51 9.28
C MET A 56 -19.87 12.49 9.38
N ILE A 57 -20.52 11.42 8.91
CA ILE A 57 -21.99 11.34 8.87
C ILE A 57 -22.55 10.71 10.14
N THR A 58 -21.85 9.70 10.69
CA THR A 58 -22.39 8.89 11.80
C THR A 58 -21.69 9.14 13.14
N ASP A 59 -20.61 9.93 13.16
CA ASP A 59 -19.71 10.11 14.31
C ASP A 59 -19.21 8.79 14.90
N LYS A 60 -19.24 7.72 14.11
CA LYS A 60 -18.83 6.37 14.52
C LYS A 60 -17.97 5.74 13.45
N VAL A 61 -17.02 4.94 13.90
CA VAL A 61 -16.26 4.04 13.03
C VAL A 61 -17.24 3.10 12.30
N PRO A 62 -17.10 2.90 10.98
CA PRO A 62 -18.02 2.05 10.22
C PRO A 62 -18.12 0.67 10.85
N GLN A 63 -19.34 0.20 11.13
CA GLN A 63 -19.56 -1.15 11.66
C GLN A 63 -19.17 -2.24 10.65
N VAL A 64 -19.22 -1.91 9.36
CA VAL A 64 -18.87 -2.79 8.24
C VAL A 64 -17.56 -2.31 7.62
N PHE A 65 -16.44 -2.70 8.20
CA PHE A 65 -15.11 -2.40 7.68
C PHE A 65 -14.82 -3.03 6.31
N TYR A 66 -15.57 -4.06 5.91
CA TYR A 66 -15.30 -4.84 4.70
C TYR A 66 -15.10 -4.01 3.43
N VAL A 67 -15.84 -2.91 3.27
CA VAL A 67 -15.72 -2.07 2.06
C VAL A 67 -14.34 -1.40 2.00
N ALA A 68 -13.89 -0.83 3.11
CA ALA A 68 -12.58 -0.22 3.19
C ALA A 68 -11.47 -1.28 3.07
N GLU A 69 -11.57 -2.38 3.81
CA GLU A 69 -10.60 -3.49 3.79
C GLU A 69 -10.44 -4.08 2.37
N ILE A 70 -11.55 -4.38 1.68
CA ILE A 70 -11.50 -4.91 0.31
C ILE A 70 -10.85 -3.90 -0.63
N SER A 71 -11.16 -2.61 -0.50
CA SER A 71 -10.56 -1.56 -1.31
C SER A 71 -9.05 -1.46 -1.07
N TRP A 72 -8.61 -1.54 0.18
CA TRP A 72 -7.18 -1.52 0.52
C TRP A 72 -6.45 -2.77 0.03
N ILE A 73 -7.06 -3.96 0.16
CA ILE A 73 -6.49 -5.20 -0.41
C ILE A 73 -6.38 -5.09 -1.93
N ALA A 74 -7.42 -4.57 -2.59
CA ALA A 74 -7.39 -4.33 -4.03
C ALA A 74 -6.25 -3.37 -4.42
N ALA A 75 -5.99 -2.33 -3.63
CA ALA A 75 -4.85 -1.43 -3.87
C ALA A 75 -3.52 -2.20 -3.82
N TYR A 76 -3.30 -3.06 -2.83
CA TYR A 76 -2.09 -3.89 -2.75
C TYR A 76 -1.99 -4.91 -3.89
N LEU A 77 -3.09 -5.46 -4.38
CA LEU A 77 -3.10 -6.32 -5.57
C LEU A 77 -2.67 -5.54 -6.82
N PHE A 78 -3.09 -4.28 -6.97
CA PHE A 78 -2.60 -3.42 -8.04
C PHE A 78 -1.11 -3.12 -7.90
N TYR A 79 -0.60 -2.85 -6.69
CA TYR A 79 0.84 -2.65 -6.45
C TYR A 79 1.64 -3.93 -6.74
N LEU A 80 1.11 -5.10 -6.38
CA LEU A 80 1.70 -6.38 -6.79
C LEU A 80 1.74 -6.49 -8.31
N SER A 81 0.65 -6.15 -9.00
CA SER A 81 0.58 -6.18 -10.47
C SER A 81 1.60 -5.23 -11.11
N VAL A 82 1.81 -4.03 -10.53
CA VAL A 82 2.88 -3.12 -10.95
C VAL A 82 4.25 -3.79 -10.84
N SER A 83 4.53 -4.44 -9.70
CA SER A 83 5.79 -5.18 -9.49
C SER A 83 5.94 -6.33 -10.49
N LEU A 84 4.85 -7.06 -10.82
CA LEU A 84 4.86 -8.18 -11.77
C LEU A 84 5.15 -7.71 -13.19
N VAL A 85 4.50 -6.65 -13.65
CA VAL A 85 4.67 -6.14 -15.03
C VAL A 85 6.04 -5.50 -15.24
N GLN A 86 6.63 -4.94 -14.17
CA GLN A 86 7.90 -4.23 -14.30
C GLN A 86 9.10 -5.15 -14.45
N LYS A 87 9.09 -6.31 -13.80
CA LYS A 87 10.22 -7.24 -13.75
C LYS A 87 9.78 -8.63 -14.15
N ASP A 88 10.38 -9.11 -15.22
CA ASP A 88 10.33 -10.54 -15.55
C ASP A 88 11.35 -11.27 -14.65
N ILE A 89 10.84 -11.91 -13.62
CA ILE A 89 11.67 -12.63 -12.65
C ILE A 89 11.82 -14.05 -13.16
N GLN A 90 12.99 -14.40 -13.68
CA GLN A 90 13.41 -15.80 -13.71
C GLN A 90 13.58 -16.24 -12.25
N MET A 91 12.72 -17.17 -11.80
CA MET A 91 12.73 -17.67 -10.41
C MET A 91 14.01 -18.45 -10.09
N LYS A 92 15.14 -17.76 -9.94
CA LYS A 92 16.31 -18.31 -9.27
C LYS A 92 16.11 -18.09 -7.77
N GLY A 93 16.05 -19.18 -7.01
CA GLY A 93 15.77 -19.12 -5.58
C GLY A 93 16.71 -18.17 -4.83
N CYS A 94 16.15 -17.24 -4.09
CA CYS A 94 16.86 -16.41 -3.12
C CYS A 94 16.33 -16.74 -1.74
N ASN A 95 17.09 -17.49 -0.95
CA ASN A 95 16.65 -17.91 0.40
C ASN A 95 16.30 -16.74 1.29
N MET A 96 17.02 -15.62 1.19
CA MET A 96 16.74 -14.41 1.95
C MET A 96 15.34 -13.84 1.61
N ALA A 97 14.99 -13.80 0.32
CA ALA A 97 13.69 -13.31 -0.11
C ALA A 97 12.54 -14.20 0.40
N VAL A 98 12.74 -15.52 0.39
CA VAL A 98 11.77 -16.49 0.91
C VAL A 98 11.57 -16.28 2.42
N VAL A 99 12.66 -16.17 3.18
CA VAL A 99 12.59 -15.97 4.64
C VAL A 99 11.86 -14.65 4.97
N CYS A 100 12.23 -13.54 4.34
CA CYS A 100 11.58 -12.24 4.57
C CYS A 100 10.08 -12.29 4.22
N ALA A 101 9.72 -12.91 3.10
CA ALA A 101 8.33 -13.06 2.69
C ALA A 101 7.52 -13.91 3.69
N LEU A 102 8.06 -15.04 4.12
CA LEU A 102 7.42 -15.91 5.11
C LEU A 102 7.24 -15.19 6.45
N VAL A 103 8.26 -14.51 6.95
CA VAL A 103 8.18 -13.74 8.20
C VAL A 103 7.08 -12.69 8.10
N TYR A 104 7.04 -11.90 7.02
CA TYR A 104 6.01 -10.88 6.86
C TYR A 104 4.60 -11.50 6.75
N THR A 105 4.45 -12.59 6.00
CA THR A 105 3.18 -13.32 5.85
C THR A 105 2.70 -13.85 7.20
N VAL A 106 3.58 -14.49 7.98
CA VAL A 106 3.24 -15.03 9.31
C VAL A 106 2.82 -13.92 10.26
N ILE A 107 3.56 -12.81 10.29
CA ILE A 107 3.20 -11.64 11.11
C ILE A 107 1.82 -11.10 10.69
N SER A 108 1.56 -10.94 9.39
CA SER A 108 0.29 -10.42 8.88
C SER A 108 -0.91 -11.30 9.26
N VAL A 109 -0.74 -12.63 9.24
CA VAL A 109 -1.78 -13.57 9.64
C VAL A 109 -1.95 -13.60 11.15
N ALA A 110 -0.85 -13.67 11.92
CA ALA A 110 -0.87 -13.78 13.38
C ALA A 110 -1.57 -12.57 14.03
N PHE A 111 -1.31 -11.39 13.51
CA PHE A 111 -1.90 -10.14 14.03
C PHE A 111 -3.23 -9.75 13.35
N LYS A 112 -3.70 -10.48 12.35
CA LYS A 112 -4.95 -10.17 11.61
C LYS A 112 -4.97 -8.72 11.09
N ILE A 113 -3.90 -8.29 10.43
CA ILE A 113 -3.65 -6.87 10.04
C ILE A 113 -4.80 -6.27 9.20
N MET A 114 -5.54 -7.07 8.43
CA MET A 114 -6.70 -6.62 7.65
C MET A 114 -8.03 -7.09 8.24
N GLY A 115 -8.17 -6.99 9.55
CA GLY A 115 -9.44 -7.24 10.24
C GLY A 115 -9.71 -8.69 10.61
N PRO A 116 -10.91 -8.98 11.14
CA PRO A 116 -11.22 -10.26 11.75
C PRO A 116 -11.51 -11.37 10.74
N SER A 117 -11.78 -11.03 9.48
CA SER A 117 -12.10 -12.01 8.44
C SER A 117 -10.87 -12.82 8.04
N PRO A 118 -10.92 -14.17 8.10
CA PRO A 118 -9.79 -14.98 7.67
C PRO A 118 -9.50 -14.85 6.17
N VAL A 119 -10.53 -14.60 5.36
CA VAL A 119 -10.37 -14.43 3.90
C VAL A 119 -9.59 -13.18 3.56
N THR A 120 -9.96 -12.03 4.13
CA THR A 120 -9.26 -10.75 3.91
C THR A 120 -7.84 -10.82 4.45
N THR A 121 -7.65 -11.41 5.64
CA THR A 121 -6.33 -11.60 6.25
C THR A 121 -5.41 -12.45 5.38
N ILE A 122 -5.87 -13.59 4.86
CA ILE A 122 -5.07 -14.48 4.01
C ILE A 122 -4.77 -13.79 2.67
N ALA A 123 -5.77 -13.18 2.03
CA ALA A 123 -5.59 -12.47 0.76
C ALA A 123 -4.55 -11.35 0.89
N PHE A 124 -4.62 -10.55 1.95
CA PHE A 124 -3.64 -9.52 2.23
C PHE A 124 -2.25 -10.11 2.48
N ALA A 125 -2.14 -11.10 3.38
CA ALA A 125 -0.86 -11.72 3.76
C ALA A 125 -0.13 -12.33 2.56
N VAL A 126 -0.84 -13.04 1.67
CA VAL A 126 -0.27 -13.60 0.44
C VAL A 126 0.19 -12.48 -0.50
N THR A 127 -0.62 -11.43 -0.65
CA THR A 127 -0.29 -10.29 -1.52
C THR A 127 0.98 -9.58 -1.05
N VAL A 128 1.06 -9.20 0.23
CA VAL A 128 2.21 -8.48 0.78
C VAL A 128 3.44 -9.38 0.89
N GLY A 129 3.27 -10.66 1.21
CA GLY A 129 4.35 -11.65 1.17
C GLY A 129 4.96 -11.77 -0.22
N THR A 130 4.14 -11.79 -1.26
CA THR A 130 4.61 -11.84 -2.65
C THR A 130 5.34 -10.55 -3.05
N ILE A 131 4.81 -9.36 -2.67
CA ILE A 131 5.52 -8.09 -2.90
C ILE A 131 6.87 -8.10 -2.19
N THR A 132 6.92 -8.55 -0.92
CA THR A 132 8.16 -8.64 -0.13
C THR A 132 9.17 -9.55 -0.82
N TYR A 133 8.75 -10.76 -1.23
CA TYR A 133 9.62 -11.69 -1.95
C TYR A 133 10.24 -11.04 -3.18
N ARG A 134 9.42 -10.42 -4.04
CA ARG A 134 9.88 -9.80 -5.28
C ARG A 134 10.84 -8.64 -5.05
N SER A 135 10.54 -7.80 -4.08
CA SER A 135 11.35 -6.62 -3.76
C SER A 135 12.69 -7.01 -3.14
N VAL A 136 12.72 -7.95 -2.19
CA VAL A 136 13.98 -8.45 -1.61
C VAL A 136 14.80 -9.17 -2.66
N TRP A 137 14.17 -10.02 -3.48
CA TRP A 137 14.85 -10.69 -4.59
C TRP A 137 15.47 -9.69 -5.56
N GLY A 138 14.73 -8.63 -5.95
CA GLY A 138 15.20 -7.56 -6.82
C GLY A 138 16.42 -6.83 -6.27
N LEU A 139 16.46 -6.59 -4.96
CA LEU A 139 17.62 -5.98 -4.29
C LEU A 139 18.82 -6.92 -4.26
N CYS A 140 18.62 -8.22 -3.96
CA CYS A 140 19.69 -9.22 -3.91
C CYS A 140 20.34 -9.45 -5.28
N GLN A 141 19.57 -9.44 -6.35
CA GLN A 141 20.08 -9.66 -7.72
C GLN A 141 20.64 -8.39 -8.38
N ASN A 142 20.68 -7.29 -7.66
CA ASN A 142 21.21 -6.03 -8.20
C ASN A 142 20.49 -5.57 -9.48
N SER A 143 19.19 -5.93 -9.62
CA SER A 143 18.40 -5.69 -10.81
C SER A 143 18.16 -4.20 -11.06
N SER A 144 17.79 -3.84 -12.28
CA SER A 144 17.26 -2.50 -12.58
C SER A 144 15.98 -2.27 -11.75
N GLY A 145 15.79 -1.05 -11.19
CA GLY A 145 14.59 -0.73 -10.43
C GLY A 145 14.70 -0.86 -8.92
N LYS A 146 15.92 -0.84 -8.38
CA LYS A 146 16.17 -0.90 -6.92
C LYS A 146 15.37 0.14 -6.13
N LEU A 147 15.21 1.35 -6.66
CA LEU A 147 14.46 2.40 -5.97
C LEU A 147 13.00 2.00 -5.74
N LEU A 148 12.39 1.36 -6.72
CA LEU A 148 11.00 0.89 -6.59
C LEU A 148 10.90 -0.27 -5.59
N ASP A 149 11.88 -1.20 -5.58
CA ASP A 149 11.92 -2.29 -4.60
C ASP A 149 12.05 -1.75 -3.16
N VAL A 150 12.94 -0.78 -2.95
CA VAL A 150 13.10 -0.11 -1.66
C VAL A 150 11.80 0.57 -1.25
N LEU A 151 11.12 1.28 -2.16
CA LEU A 151 9.86 1.96 -1.86
C LEU A 151 8.73 0.96 -1.54
N PHE A 152 8.66 -0.18 -2.22
CA PHE A 152 7.71 -1.24 -1.86
C PHE A 152 7.98 -1.79 -0.45
N LEU A 153 9.24 -2.05 -0.11
CA LEU A 153 9.58 -2.53 1.24
C LEU A 153 9.30 -1.48 2.31
N LEU A 154 9.60 -0.19 2.05
CA LEU A 154 9.25 0.90 2.96
C LEU A 154 7.73 1.03 3.14
N MET A 155 6.97 0.97 2.06
CA MET A 155 5.51 0.99 2.10
C MET A 155 4.97 -0.14 2.99
N LEU A 156 5.46 -1.36 2.82
CA LEU A 156 5.06 -2.50 3.65
C LEU A 156 5.51 -2.35 5.10
N THR A 157 6.71 -1.82 5.35
CA THR A 157 7.21 -1.56 6.71
C THR A 157 6.34 -0.53 7.43
N PHE A 158 5.99 0.57 6.76
CA PHE A 158 5.09 1.57 7.34
C PHE A 158 3.67 1.03 7.53
N GLN A 159 3.16 0.20 6.61
CA GLN A 159 1.86 -0.47 6.79
C GLN A 159 1.84 -1.34 8.04
N LEU A 160 2.88 -2.12 8.26
CA LEU A 160 3.03 -2.90 9.50
C LEU A 160 3.17 -1.99 10.72
N GLY A 161 3.91 -0.89 10.58
CA GLY A 161 4.08 0.12 11.62
C GLY A 161 2.77 0.77 12.04
N VAL A 162 1.94 1.21 11.09
CA VAL A 162 0.59 1.74 11.35
C VAL A 162 -0.22 0.76 12.19
N TYR A 163 -0.21 -0.52 11.80
CA TYR A 163 -0.94 -1.53 12.53
C TYR A 163 -0.40 -1.74 13.95
N ILE A 164 0.91 -1.91 14.11
CA ILE A 164 1.53 -2.12 15.44
C ILE A 164 1.21 -0.93 16.35
N VAL A 165 1.37 0.29 15.84
CA VAL A 165 1.11 1.51 16.61
C VAL A 165 -0.36 1.64 16.99
N SER A 166 -1.30 1.24 16.10
CA SER A 166 -2.75 1.27 16.37
C SER A 166 -3.17 0.41 17.56
N VAL A 167 -2.44 -0.67 17.85
CA VAL A 167 -2.71 -1.55 19.00
C VAL A 167 -2.46 -0.81 20.33
N PHE A 168 -1.49 0.10 20.36
CA PHE A 168 -1.08 0.82 21.57
C PHE A 168 -1.79 2.18 21.73
N ILE A 169 -2.22 2.79 20.65
CA ILE A 169 -2.87 4.10 20.67
C ILE A 169 -4.39 3.92 20.66
N LYS A 170 -5.05 4.56 21.64
CA LYS A 170 -6.52 4.56 21.78
C LYS A 170 -7.13 5.94 21.50
N ASP A 171 -6.33 6.99 21.51
CA ASP A 171 -6.80 8.37 21.28
C ASP A 171 -6.37 8.85 19.89
N TYR A 172 -7.34 8.97 19.00
CA TYR A 172 -7.17 9.46 17.62
C TYR A 172 -7.62 10.91 17.43
N THR A 173 -7.94 11.60 18.53
CA THR A 173 -8.40 13.01 18.46
C THR A 173 -7.23 13.97 18.30
N ARG A 174 -6.03 13.59 18.74
CA ARG A 174 -4.81 14.40 18.72
C ARG A 174 -3.73 13.76 17.89
N PHE A 175 -2.83 14.60 17.34
CA PHE A 175 -1.65 14.10 16.63
C PHE A 175 -0.80 13.19 17.53
N ASN A 176 -0.47 12.01 17.01
CA ASN A 176 0.30 11.00 17.72
C ASN A 176 1.17 10.20 16.73
N LEU A 177 1.90 9.20 17.24
CA LEU A 177 2.81 8.38 16.43
C LEU A 177 2.09 7.62 15.30
N TYR A 178 0.83 7.23 15.48
CA TYR A 178 0.03 6.57 14.44
C TYR A 178 -0.04 7.46 13.18
N PHE A 179 -0.45 8.71 13.35
CA PHE A 179 -0.57 9.65 12.22
C PHE A 179 0.76 9.96 11.56
N LEU A 180 1.86 10.02 12.34
CA LEU A 180 3.19 10.20 11.76
C LEU A 180 3.54 9.05 10.82
N VAL A 181 3.29 7.81 11.23
CA VAL A 181 3.59 6.62 10.43
C VAL A 181 2.66 6.53 9.23
N ASP A 182 1.38 6.88 9.37
CA ASP A 182 0.40 6.87 8.28
C ASP A 182 0.69 7.93 7.21
N ILE A 183 1.10 9.13 7.62
CA ILE A 183 1.61 10.16 6.70
C ILE A 183 2.84 9.66 5.95
N LEU A 184 3.80 9.01 6.62
CA LEU A 184 4.98 8.45 5.97
C LEU A 184 4.62 7.33 4.98
N LEU A 185 3.64 6.49 5.33
CA LEU A 185 3.08 5.49 4.42
C LEU A 185 2.52 6.15 3.16
N THR A 186 1.66 7.14 3.33
CA THR A 186 1.02 7.89 2.23
C THR A 186 2.06 8.57 1.33
N LEU A 187 3.07 9.22 1.91
CA LEU A 187 4.17 9.84 1.16
C LEU A 187 5.00 8.80 0.41
N THR A 188 5.25 7.64 1.00
CA THR A 188 5.98 6.54 0.35
C THR A 188 5.19 6.00 -0.84
N MET A 189 3.87 5.84 -0.69
CA MET A 189 3.00 5.46 -1.81
C MET A 189 3.10 6.47 -2.96
N THR A 190 3.05 7.77 -2.68
CA THR A 190 3.17 8.79 -3.74
C THR A 190 4.54 8.79 -4.42
N ALA A 191 5.61 8.43 -3.70
CA ALA A 191 6.96 8.31 -4.25
C ALA A 191 7.08 7.21 -5.32
N LEU A 192 6.23 6.17 -5.27
CA LEU A 192 6.19 5.11 -6.29
C LEU A 192 5.97 5.68 -7.70
N PHE A 193 5.10 6.69 -7.85
CA PHE A 193 4.87 7.33 -9.13
C PHE A 193 6.14 7.95 -9.72
N ARG A 194 6.92 8.66 -8.88
CA ARG A 194 8.18 9.29 -9.32
C ARG A 194 9.23 8.25 -9.68
N ALA A 195 9.36 7.21 -8.87
CA ALA A 195 10.29 6.10 -9.12
C ALA A 195 9.96 5.42 -10.46
N LEU A 196 8.70 5.05 -10.65
CA LEU A 196 8.23 4.39 -11.87
C LEU A 196 8.44 5.29 -13.10
N LYS A 197 8.17 6.59 -12.99
CA LYS A 197 8.37 7.54 -14.08
C LYS A 197 9.85 7.67 -14.49
N ARG A 198 10.78 7.56 -13.53
CA ARG A 198 12.22 7.55 -13.82
C ARG A 198 12.64 6.28 -14.55
N GLU A 199 12.17 5.14 -14.11
CA GLU A 199 12.52 3.85 -14.72
C GLU A 199 11.97 3.68 -16.14
N VAL A 200 10.73 4.10 -16.39
CA VAL A 200 10.13 4.07 -17.74
C VAL A 200 10.80 5.05 -18.69
N ARG A 201 11.47 6.09 -18.19
CA ARG A 201 12.25 7.03 -19.03
C ARG A 201 13.64 6.52 -19.35
N GLY A 202 14.19 5.66 -18.53
CA GLY A 202 15.54 5.11 -18.69
C GLY A 202 15.61 3.84 -19.57
N LYS A 203 14.45 3.34 -19.99
CA LYS A 203 14.30 2.26 -20.98
C LYS A 203 13.93 2.86 -22.33
#